data_8064da5f1c8da0f0ecccce208295e266
#
_entry.id   8064da5f1c8da0f0ecccce208295e266
#
_cell.length_a   1.000
_cell.length_b   1.000
_cell.length_c   1.000
_cell.angle_alpha   90.00
_cell.angle_beta   90.00
_cell.angle_gamma   90.00
#
_symmetry.space_group_name_H-M   'P 1'
#
loop_
_entity.id
_entity.type
_entity.pdbx_description
1 polymer ?
#
loop_
_entity_poly.entity_id
_entity_poly.type
_entity_poly.pdbx_seq_one_letter_code
_entity_poly.pdbx_strand_id
1 'polypeptide(L)'
;MFSFITDRGWKAVWTAVTLASFAVMFALNFLLGSPGGLVWWSMIKIFLLALQFGGITAYLFRKNLKKALVSFWITVLCLGLLSLIAPVLAPFAKVVMNTEDTSFEMATPLFLLFTGVTASWLIPGPKGRMAVRILWAVFVLLYCLIQFTYIGYFGLTHALISVNMMLALAQTNLHEALEYISVNIPLLNLVLAVAALFALSYIIFLVSGYFFVGPRDVSGRTKKGIVLILIFEVAALIFCFSQTRIAQTVAQTQDTVKSFIEYQHMVEERRHNVINNKHLSNKLKHAPDGVYVLIIGESETRDHMGVYGYPRDNTPFETEAAENKDYTFFTHAYSSYTQTVQSLTYALTQKNQYNKIPLVDAYSIIDMARAAGFRTTWISNQSRFGIWDTPIGAIGSACDDQHWMNDYIGTGVQTKDYDSILVPQLQKVDPNNRRQLIVIHLMGSHVSYWDRYPHAGFYKYPLDQSKTRSKDQVMIDEYDNSVLYTDHVLSEIMNVAINHLHADEVMYFSDHGELVTQNPGHNADQFEFQMVHIPFWIYTSPEYQKKHPAEFAAMKRRKNWLFTNDMAYDTLMGSMGLTSVKYDPTCDFFSRKYDKDITNMMTMYGNIWLRKDVKALGTNYKNQ
;
A
#
# COMPACT_ATOMS: atom_id res chain seq x y z
N MET A 1 23.30 -4.35 53.17
CA MET A 1 23.12 -5.68 52.53
C MET A 1 24.22 -6.05 51.52
N PHE A 2 25.19 -5.19 51.21
CA PHE A 2 26.20 -5.41 50.15
C PHE A 2 27.63 -5.72 50.68
N SER A 3 27.84 -5.88 51.97
CA SER A 3 29.15 -6.08 52.57
C SER A 3 29.60 -7.53 52.73
N PHE A 4 28.79 -8.50 52.36
CA PHE A 4 29.06 -9.93 52.62
C PHE A 4 29.42 -10.79 51.41
N ILE A 5 29.61 -10.23 50.22
CA ILE A 5 29.88 -11.04 49.03
C ILE A 5 31.41 -11.08 48.77
N THR A 6 32.07 -12.12 49.26
CA THR A 6 33.44 -12.52 48.99
C THR A 6 33.72 -12.72 47.49
N ASP A 7 34.97 -12.99 47.09
CA ASP A 7 35.39 -13.22 45.67
C ASP A 7 34.55 -14.35 44.94
N ARG A 8 33.80 -15.18 45.65
CA ARG A 8 32.85 -16.14 45.10
C ARG A 8 31.50 -15.55 44.75
N GLY A 9 31.13 -14.38 45.25
CA GLY A 9 29.81 -13.77 45.07
C GLY A 9 29.49 -13.31 43.66
N TRP A 10 30.50 -12.92 42.85
CA TRP A 10 30.25 -12.50 41.47
C TRP A 10 29.75 -13.63 40.57
N LYS A 11 30.16 -14.92 40.85
CA LYS A 11 29.62 -16.09 40.13
C LYS A 11 28.15 -16.30 40.43
N ALA A 12 27.76 -16.15 41.70
CA ALA A 12 26.34 -16.22 42.08
C ALA A 12 25.50 -15.11 41.43
N VAL A 13 26.04 -13.88 41.39
CA VAL A 13 25.36 -12.78 40.66
C VAL A 13 25.22 -13.10 39.18
N TRP A 14 26.28 -13.58 38.54
CA TRP A 14 26.24 -14.00 37.13
C TRP A 14 25.16 -15.03 36.88
N THR A 15 25.14 -16.13 37.65
CA THR A 15 24.15 -17.21 37.51
C THR A 15 22.72 -16.71 37.77
N ALA A 16 22.51 -15.96 38.85
CA ALA A 16 21.18 -15.46 39.22
C ALA A 16 20.62 -14.50 38.17
N VAL A 17 21.43 -13.56 37.66
CA VAL A 17 21.00 -12.60 36.62
C VAL A 17 20.74 -13.32 35.30
N THR A 18 21.60 -14.28 34.92
CA THR A 18 21.38 -15.08 33.70
C THR A 18 20.05 -15.80 33.75
N LEU A 19 19.78 -16.53 34.84
CA LEU A 19 18.54 -17.30 35.01
C LEU A 19 17.32 -16.37 35.07
N ALA A 20 17.39 -15.28 35.82
CA ALA A 20 16.27 -14.33 35.92
C ALA A 20 15.97 -13.63 34.57
N SER A 21 17.01 -13.16 33.87
CA SER A 21 16.85 -12.54 32.55
C SER A 21 16.31 -13.53 31.52
N PHE A 22 16.78 -14.78 31.53
CA PHE A 22 16.24 -15.82 30.67
C PHE A 22 14.76 -16.07 30.96
N ALA A 23 14.38 -16.26 32.22
CA ALA A 23 13.01 -16.51 32.60
C ALA A 23 12.05 -15.38 32.22
N VAL A 24 12.47 -14.12 32.45
CA VAL A 24 11.65 -12.94 32.09
C VAL A 24 11.49 -12.82 30.59
N MET A 25 12.58 -12.88 29.82
CA MET A 25 12.51 -12.77 28.36
C MET A 25 11.74 -13.93 27.73
N PHE A 26 11.91 -15.14 28.27
CA PHE A 26 11.16 -16.31 27.83
C PHE A 26 9.65 -16.13 28.09
N ALA A 27 9.28 -15.71 29.30
CA ALA A 27 7.88 -15.45 29.64
C ALA A 27 7.25 -14.37 28.73
N LEU A 28 7.95 -13.25 28.51
CA LEU A 28 7.48 -12.18 27.61
C LEU A 28 7.33 -12.67 26.16
N ASN A 29 8.28 -13.47 25.67
CA ASN A 29 8.23 -14.03 24.33
C ASN A 29 7.01 -14.94 24.11
N PHE A 30 6.66 -15.76 25.10
CA PHE A 30 5.49 -16.65 25.03
C PHE A 30 4.17 -15.96 25.34
N LEU A 31 4.18 -14.87 26.10
CA LEU A 31 2.98 -14.05 26.37
C LEU A 31 2.55 -13.23 25.17
N LEU A 32 3.51 -12.72 24.39
CA LEU A 32 3.27 -11.80 23.29
C LEU A 32 3.29 -12.48 21.92
N GLY A 33 4.05 -13.58 21.78
CA GLY A 33 4.11 -14.35 20.54
C GLY A 33 3.11 -15.51 20.55
N SER A 34 2.37 -15.69 19.45
CA SER A 34 1.55 -16.89 19.26
C SER A 34 2.45 -18.13 19.08
N PRO A 35 1.98 -19.35 19.51
CA PRO A 35 2.73 -20.56 19.25
C PRO A 35 2.95 -20.77 17.75
N GLY A 36 4.21 -20.82 17.31
CA GLY A 36 4.58 -21.01 15.91
C GLY A 36 6.07 -20.72 15.67
N GLY A 37 6.57 -21.13 14.52
CA GLY A 37 7.98 -21.00 14.17
C GLY A 37 8.90 -21.97 14.94
N LEU A 38 10.21 -21.75 14.83
CA LEU A 38 11.22 -22.58 15.48
C LEU A 38 11.46 -22.09 16.91
N VAL A 39 10.62 -22.54 17.85
CA VAL A 39 10.68 -22.14 19.28
C VAL A 39 12.08 -22.31 19.88
N TRP A 40 12.81 -23.34 19.52
CA TRP A 40 14.17 -23.59 20.02
C TRP A 40 15.18 -22.52 19.58
N TRP A 41 15.03 -21.91 18.39
CA TRP A 41 15.83 -20.76 17.96
C TRP A 41 15.57 -19.52 18.83
N SER A 42 14.32 -19.29 19.19
CA SER A 42 13.96 -18.23 20.14
C SER A 42 14.63 -18.46 21.50
N MET A 43 14.62 -19.69 21.99
CA MET A 43 15.29 -20.05 23.24
C MET A 43 16.80 -19.83 23.20
N ILE A 44 17.47 -20.17 22.11
CA ILE A 44 18.91 -19.93 21.94
C ILE A 44 19.22 -18.43 21.99
N LYS A 45 18.49 -17.59 21.24
CA LYS A 45 18.68 -16.14 21.25
C LYS A 45 18.51 -15.55 22.65
N ILE A 46 17.42 -15.91 23.32
CA ILE A 46 17.12 -15.45 24.69
C ILE A 46 18.21 -15.91 25.67
N PHE A 47 18.69 -17.14 25.54
CA PHE A 47 19.77 -17.66 26.38
C PHE A 47 21.08 -16.92 26.16
N LEU A 48 21.48 -16.65 24.93
CA LEU A 48 22.70 -15.89 24.62
C LEU A 48 22.63 -14.45 25.16
N LEU A 49 21.48 -13.80 25.05
CA LEU A 49 21.26 -12.48 25.65
C LEU A 49 21.35 -12.55 27.19
N ALA A 50 20.74 -13.54 27.81
CA ALA A 50 20.78 -13.72 29.25
C ALA A 50 22.20 -13.95 29.78
N LEU A 51 23.03 -14.71 29.06
CA LEU A 51 24.45 -14.89 29.37
C LEU A 51 25.21 -13.58 29.37
N GLN A 52 24.96 -12.71 28.40
CA GLN A 52 25.61 -11.39 28.30
C GLN A 52 25.14 -10.45 29.41
N PHE A 53 23.84 -10.42 29.74
CA PHE A 53 23.34 -9.68 30.90
C PHE A 53 24.03 -10.09 32.19
N GLY A 54 24.10 -11.40 32.43
CA GLY A 54 24.82 -11.94 33.57
C GLY A 54 26.28 -11.52 33.61
N GLY A 55 26.98 -11.63 32.46
CA GLY A 55 28.40 -11.29 32.33
C GLY A 55 28.71 -9.83 32.62
N ILE A 56 27.99 -8.90 31.98
CA ILE A 56 28.16 -7.46 32.17
C ILE A 56 27.80 -7.06 33.60
N THR A 57 26.67 -7.55 34.10
CA THR A 57 26.22 -7.27 35.48
C THR A 57 27.23 -7.74 36.50
N ALA A 58 27.73 -8.99 36.38
CA ALA A 58 28.75 -9.54 37.28
C ALA A 58 30.07 -8.75 37.23
N TYR A 59 30.50 -8.30 36.04
CA TYR A 59 31.65 -7.45 35.87
C TYR A 59 31.49 -6.10 36.58
N LEU A 60 30.38 -5.39 36.34
CA LEU A 60 30.12 -4.08 36.96
C LEU A 60 29.99 -4.20 38.49
N PHE A 61 29.37 -5.27 38.94
CA PHE A 61 29.21 -5.59 40.37
C PHE A 61 30.60 -5.85 41.02
N ARG A 62 31.43 -6.72 40.41
CA ARG A 62 32.77 -7.05 40.91
C ARG A 62 33.66 -5.80 41.00
N LYS A 63 33.52 -4.86 40.07
CA LYS A 63 34.28 -3.59 40.06
C LYS A 63 33.66 -2.52 40.95
N ASN A 64 32.60 -2.83 41.67
CA ASN A 64 31.85 -1.89 42.55
C ASN A 64 31.37 -0.63 41.82
N LEU A 65 31.03 -0.73 40.54
CA LEU A 65 30.58 0.37 39.70
C LEU A 65 29.05 0.57 39.81
N LYS A 66 28.55 0.96 40.98
CA LYS A 66 27.13 1.05 41.29
C LYS A 66 26.35 1.93 40.29
N LYS A 67 26.84 3.13 39.97
CA LYS A 67 26.20 4.04 39.01
C LYS A 67 26.12 3.39 37.60
N ALA A 68 27.21 2.77 37.16
CA ALA A 68 27.23 2.07 35.88
C ALA A 68 26.24 0.89 35.85
N LEU A 69 26.14 0.13 36.94
CA LEU A 69 25.21 -0.99 37.06
C LEU A 69 23.74 -0.54 36.97
N VAL A 70 23.37 0.49 37.74
CA VAL A 70 22.02 1.05 37.71
C VAL A 70 21.69 1.62 36.31
N SER A 71 22.61 2.39 35.75
CA SER A 71 22.43 3.00 34.43
C SER A 71 22.31 1.97 33.31
N PHE A 72 23.09 0.87 33.38
CA PHE A 72 23.00 -0.25 32.45
C PHE A 72 21.58 -0.86 32.47
N TRP A 73 21.06 -1.18 33.66
CA TRP A 73 19.73 -1.78 33.79
C TRP A 73 18.58 -0.81 33.43
N ILE A 74 18.74 0.50 33.68
CA ILE A 74 17.78 1.51 33.17
C ILE A 74 17.74 1.48 31.62
N THR A 75 18.93 1.43 30.98
CA THR A 75 18.99 1.36 29.50
C THR A 75 18.41 0.06 28.98
N VAL A 76 18.71 -1.09 29.64
CA VAL A 76 18.10 -2.38 29.30
C VAL A 76 16.57 -2.31 29.39
N LEU A 77 16.05 -1.71 30.45
CA LEU A 77 14.60 -1.56 30.63
C LEU A 77 13.99 -0.67 29.53
N CYS A 78 14.60 0.47 29.25
CA CYS A 78 14.11 1.38 28.18
C CYS A 78 14.10 0.70 26.82
N LEU A 79 15.21 0.10 26.40
CA LEU A 79 15.31 -0.57 25.11
C LEU A 79 14.45 -1.85 25.06
N GLY A 80 14.35 -2.57 26.17
CA GLY A 80 13.50 -3.74 26.29
C GLY A 80 12.01 -3.39 26.16
N LEU A 81 11.53 -2.31 26.81
CA LEU A 81 10.16 -1.85 26.67
C LEU A 81 9.85 -1.37 25.24
N LEU A 82 10.77 -0.63 24.62
CA LEU A 82 10.64 -0.22 23.22
C LEU A 82 10.53 -1.42 22.28
N SER A 83 11.27 -2.50 22.54
CA SER A 83 11.24 -3.72 21.71
C SER A 83 9.91 -4.47 21.74
N LEU A 84 9.08 -4.19 22.73
CA LEU A 84 7.77 -4.81 22.88
C LEU A 84 6.64 -4.06 22.16
N ILE A 85 6.93 -2.88 21.58
CA ILE A 85 5.88 -2.05 20.96
C ILE A 85 5.18 -2.81 19.82
N ALA A 86 5.90 -3.29 18.82
CA ALA A 86 5.28 -4.03 17.72
C ALA A 86 4.59 -5.33 18.18
N PRO A 87 5.19 -6.19 19.03
CA PRO A 87 4.52 -7.37 19.59
C PRO A 87 3.25 -7.06 20.39
N VAL A 88 3.24 -5.97 21.16
CA VAL A 88 2.06 -5.56 21.96
C VAL A 88 0.96 -5.01 21.06
N LEU A 89 1.30 -4.26 20.02
CA LEU A 89 0.31 -3.67 19.10
C LEU A 89 -0.27 -4.70 18.12
N ALA A 90 0.47 -5.76 17.80
CA ALA A 90 0.10 -6.75 16.79
C ALA A 90 -1.31 -7.37 16.99
N PRO A 91 -1.71 -7.84 18.17
CA PRO A 91 -3.05 -8.37 18.40
C PRO A 91 -4.16 -7.36 18.14
N PHE A 92 -3.93 -6.08 18.51
CA PHE A 92 -4.90 -4.99 18.29
C PHE A 92 -5.00 -4.62 16.81
N ALA A 93 -3.92 -4.80 16.06
CA ALA A 93 -3.90 -4.65 14.60
C ALA A 93 -4.37 -5.92 13.86
N LYS A 94 -4.89 -6.93 14.56
CA LYS A 94 -5.30 -8.24 14.01
C LYS A 94 -4.15 -8.96 13.26
N VAL A 95 -2.91 -8.70 13.64
CA VAL A 95 -1.70 -9.31 13.06
C VAL A 95 -1.19 -10.39 14.00
N VAL A 96 -0.89 -11.54 13.44
CA VAL A 96 -0.28 -12.65 14.20
C VAL A 96 1.24 -12.52 14.13
N MET A 97 1.87 -12.30 15.28
CA MET A 97 3.33 -12.46 15.45
C MET A 97 3.60 -13.75 16.21
N ASN A 98 4.46 -14.60 15.67
CA ASN A 98 4.83 -15.83 16.36
C ASN A 98 5.96 -15.60 17.38
N THR A 99 6.30 -16.61 18.15
CA THR A 99 7.37 -16.53 19.17
C THR A 99 8.74 -16.24 18.57
N GLU A 100 9.00 -16.67 17.34
CA GLU A 100 10.26 -16.40 16.65
C GLU A 100 10.38 -14.92 16.26
N ASP A 101 9.34 -14.35 15.65
CA ASP A 101 9.26 -12.93 15.27
C ASP A 101 9.43 -12.03 16.50
N THR A 102 8.67 -12.32 17.57
CA THR A 102 8.74 -11.59 18.85
C THR A 102 10.15 -11.61 19.42
N SER A 103 10.85 -12.77 19.34
CA SER A 103 12.23 -12.88 19.83
C SER A 103 13.24 -12.05 19.04
N PHE A 104 13.02 -11.82 17.73
CA PHE A 104 13.88 -10.95 16.93
C PHE A 104 13.67 -9.48 17.28
N GLU A 105 12.42 -9.04 17.49
CA GLU A 105 12.13 -7.68 17.96
C GLU A 105 12.81 -7.41 19.31
N MET A 106 12.73 -8.34 20.26
CA MET A 106 13.38 -8.22 21.58
C MET A 106 14.90 -8.24 21.49
N ALA A 107 15.47 -9.08 20.65
CA ALA A 107 16.92 -9.29 20.59
C ALA A 107 17.65 -8.10 19.95
N THR A 108 17.07 -7.47 18.96
CA THR A 108 17.72 -6.41 18.16
C THR A 108 18.27 -5.25 19.00
N PRO A 109 17.48 -4.54 19.83
CA PRO A 109 18.01 -3.41 20.61
C PRO A 109 18.94 -3.84 21.72
N LEU A 110 18.82 -5.08 22.19
CA LEU A 110 19.69 -5.62 23.23
C LEU A 110 21.08 -5.99 22.67
N PHE A 111 21.16 -6.56 21.46
CA PHE A 111 22.43 -6.73 20.77
C PHE A 111 23.06 -5.39 20.39
N LEU A 112 22.26 -4.38 20.02
CA LEU A 112 22.74 -3.02 19.80
C LEU A 112 23.39 -2.43 21.08
N LEU A 113 22.76 -2.63 22.24
CA LEU A 113 23.34 -2.24 23.53
C LEU A 113 24.67 -2.94 23.80
N PHE A 114 24.73 -4.25 23.65
CA PHE A 114 25.93 -5.04 23.93
C PHE A 114 27.06 -4.67 22.97
N THR A 115 26.78 -4.50 21.69
CA THR A 115 27.76 -4.05 20.70
C THR A 115 28.40 -2.72 21.11
N GLY A 116 27.63 -1.75 21.58
CA GLY A 116 28.12 -0.48 22.08
C GLY A 116 29.01 -0.63 23.32
N VAL A 117 28.58 -1.44 24.30
CA VAL A 117 29.36 -1.70 25.53
C VAL A 117 30.67 -2.39 25.18
N THR A 118 30.65 -3.47 24.43
CA THR A 118 31.84 -4.27 24.05
C THR A 118 32.81 -3.46 23.20
N ALA A 119 32.31 -2.68 22.24
CA ALA A 119 33.16 -1.76 21.45
C ALA A 119 33.87 -0.71 22.34
N SER A 120 33.16 -0.16 23.33
CA SER A 120 33.75 0.81 24.27
C SER A 120 34.90 0.21 25.10
N TRP A 121 34.88 -1.09 25.35
CA TRP A 121 35.92 -1.80 26.09
C TRP A 121 37.20 -2.02 25.28
N LEU A 122 37.08 -2.06 23.96
CA LEU A 122 38.25 -2.22 23.05
C LEU A 122 39.00 -0.92 22.80
N ILE A 123 38.30 0.21 22.89
CA ILE A 123 38.85 1.51 22.51
C ILE A 123 39.50 2.21 23.73
N PRO A 124 40.80 2.49 23.69
CA PRO A 124 41.49 3.20 24.77
C PRO A 124 41.13 4.69 24.77
N GLY A 125 41.12 5.27 25.96
CA GLY A 125 40.99 6.71 26.17
C GLY A 125 39.55 7.26 26.11
N PRO A 126 39.31 8.42 26.74
CA PRO A 126 37.99 8.99 26.89
C PRO A 126 37.40 9.52 25.58
N LYS A 127 38.21 10.09 24.68
CA LYS A 127 37.78 10.64 23.39
C LYS A 127 37.25 9.53 22.46
N GLY A 128 38.01 8.40 22.38
CA GLY A 128 37.59 7.26 21.55
C GLY A 128 36.30 6.63 22.05
N ARG A 129 36.14 6.45 23.36
CA ARG A 129 34.88 5.95 23.95
C ARG A 129 33.70 6.89 23.73
N MET A 130 33.94 8.20 23.75
CA MET A 130 32.89 9.19 23.40
C MET A 130 32.47 9.03 21.94
N ALA A 131 33.42 8.83 21.02
CA ALA A 131 33.07 8.59 19.61
C ALA A 131 32.22 7.34 19.42
N VAL A 132 32.56 6.20 20.06
CA VAL A 132 31.73 4.98 20.06
C VAL A 132 30.36 5.25 20.62
N ARG A 133 30.28 5.98 21.74
CA ARG A 133 29.01 6.32 22.38
C ARG A 133 28.13 7.21 21.49
N ILE A 134 28.70 8.17 20.78
CA ILE A 134 27.95 9.01 19.83
C ILE A 134 27.42 8.15 18.67
N LEU A 135 28.30 7.32 18.07
CA LEU A 135 27.90 6.43 16.99
C LEU A 135 26.77 5.48 17.43
N TRP A 136 26.92 4.86 18.61
CA TRP A 136 25.88 4.02 19.20
C TRP A 136 24.58 4.79 19.43
N ALA A 137 24.64 6.02 19.92
CA ALA A 137 23.47 6.85 20.16
C ALA A 137 22.71 7.19 18.87
N VAL A 138 23.40 7.35 17.74
CA VAL A 138 22.77 7.51 16.42
C VAL A 138 21.93 6.28 16.07
N PHE A 139 22.47 5.08 16.26
CA PHE A 139 21.70 3.85 16.02
C PHE A 139 20.51 3.68 16.99
N VAL A 140 20.67 4.10 18.25
CA VAL A 140 19.57 4.12 19.21
C VAL A 140 18.49 5.11 18.79
N LEU A 141 18.86 6.30 18.32
CA LEU A 141 17.91 7.29 17.80
C LEU A 141 17.12 6.72 16.60
N LEU A 142 17.80 6.08 15.65
CA LEU A 142 17.15 5.42 14.51
C LEU A 142 16.22 4.29 14.96
N TYR A 143 16.63 3.51 15.94
CA TYR A 143 15.77 2.47 16.52
C TYR A 143 14.55 3.08 17.22
N CYS A 144 14.72 4.13 18.01
CA CYS A 144 13.61 4.84 18.63
C CYS A 144 12.65 5.42 17.58
N LEU A 145 13.17 5.97 16.49
CA LEU A 145 12.35 6.50 15.39
C LEU A 145 11.43 5.43 14.82
N ILE A 146 11.93 4.21 14.57
CA ILE A 146 11.12 3.07 14.12
C ILE A 146 9.98 2.80 15.11
N GLN A 147 10.29 2.75 16.42
CA GLN A 147 9.27 2.46 17.44
C GLN A 147 8.21 3.58 17.55
N PHE A 148 8.63 4.84 17.46
CA PHE A 148 7.71 5.98 17.42
C PHE A 148 6.83 5.97 16.17
N THR A 149 7.37 5.54 15.03
CA THR A 149 6.58 5.36 13.80
C THR A 149 5.51 4.27 13.98
N TYR A 150 5.84 3.14 14.64
CA TYR A 150 4.83 2.12 14.97
C TYR A 150 3.69 2.70 15.82
N ILE A 151 4.03 3.45 16.88
CA ILE A 151 3.02 4.05 17.77
C ILE A 151 2.17 5.07 17.00
N GLY A 152 2.81 5.95 16.23
CA GLY A 152 2.13 7.02 15.48
C GLY A 152 1.20 6.45 14.41
N TYR A 153 1.70 5.51 13.62
CA TYR A 153 0.91 4.86 12.57
C TYR A 153 -0.26 4.06 13.15
N PHE A 154 0.00 3.27 14.21
CA PHE A 154 -1.07 2.54 14.90
C PHE A 154 -2.12 3.49 15.50
N GLY A 155 -1.69 4.61 16.08
CA GLY A 155 -2.61 5.61 16.65
C GLY A 155 -3.53 6.26 15.61
N LEU A 156 -3.09 6.34 14.35
CA LEU A 156 -3.89 6.89 13.26
C LEU A 156 -4.76 5.83 12.58
N THR A 157 -4.22 4.62 12.38
CA THR A 157 -4.83 3.64 11.48
C THR A 157 -5.27 2.35 12.17
N HIS A 158 -4.91 2.14 13.45
CA HIS A 158 -5.06 0.86 14.16
C HIS A 158 -4.44 -0.36 13.44
N ALA A 159 -3.49 -0.11 12.52
CA ALA A 159 -2.74 -1.11 11.78
C ALA A 159 -1.24 -1.05 12.10
N LEU A 160 -0.50 -2.14 11.85
CA LEU A 160 0.96 -2.12 11.87
C LEU A 160 1.51 -1.73 10.50
N ILE A 161 2.74 -1.21 10.48
CA ILE A 161 3.47 -0.92 9.25
C ILE A 161 3.52 -2.18 8.38
N SER A 162 3.09 -2.06 7.15
CA SER A 162 2.93 -3.15 6.18
C SER A 162 3.58 -2.80 4.84
N VAL A 163 3.67 -3.80 3.95
CA VAL A 163 4.10 -3.59 2.56
C VAL A 163 3.18 -2.60 1.84
N ASN A 164 1.86 -2.69 2.09
CA ASN A 164 0.88 -1.79 1.46
C ASN A 164 1.12 -0.33 1.86
N MET A 165 1.33 -0.07 3.15
CA MET A 165 1.67 1.27 3.65
C MET A 165 2.98 1.78 3.05
N MET A 166 4.02 0.93 2.99
CA MET A 166 5.32 1.32 2.43
C MET A 166 5.24 1.57 0.92
N LEU A 167 4.42 0.80 0.19
CA LEU A 167 4.15 1.05 -1.23
C LEU A 167 3.38 2.34 -1.43
N ALA A 168 2.35 2.61 -0.62
CA ALA A 168 1.62 3.88 -0.66
C ALA A 168 2.57 5.06 -0.44
N LEU A 169 3.46 5.00 0.58
CA LEU A 169 4.48 6.02 0.79
C LEU A 169 5.44 6.18 -0.40
N ALA A 170 5.84 5.07 -1.02
CA ALA A 170 6.74 5.10 -2.19
C ALA A 170 6.05 5.70 -3.44
N GLN A 171 4.73 5.59 -3.54
CA GLN A 171 3.92 6.10 -4.65
C GLN A 171 3.39 7.53 -4.41
N THR A 172 3.36 7.98 -3.14
CA THR A 172 2.90 9.30 -2.73
C THR A 172 3.91 10.39 -3.11
N ASN A 173 3.46 11.49 -3.64
CA ASN A 173 4.30 12.68 -3.86
C ASN A 173 4.36 13.56 -2.60
N LEU A 174 5.28 14.54 -2.58
CA LEU A 174 5.48 15.40 -1.41
C LEU A 174 4.22 16.19 -1.01
N HIS A 175 3.44 16.63 -2.01
CA HIS A 175 2.22 17.40 -1.76
C HIS A 175 1.15 16.55 -1.07
N GLU A 176 0.86 15.38 -1.62
CA GLU A 176 -0.07 14.41 -1.01
C GLU A 176 0.37 14.02 0.41
N ALA A 177 1.68 13.81 0.62
CA ALA A 177 2.21 13.51 1.96
C ALA A 177 1.97 14.66 2.95
N LEU A 178 2.21 15.92 2.53
CA LEU A 178 1.97 17.10 3.36
C LEU A 178 0.47 17.32 3.60
N GLU A 179 -0.36 17.10 2.60
CA GLU A 179 -1.82 17.17 2.71
C GLU A 179 -2.33 16.12 3.71
N TYR A 180 -1.90 14.87 3.57
CA TYR A 180 -2.23 13.80 4.52
C TYR A 180 -1.84 14.16 5.97
N ILE A 181 -0.62 14.68 6.16
CA ILE A 181 -0.14 15.11 7.49
C ILE A 181 -1.01 16.23 8.03
N SER A 182 -1.31 17.26 7.23
CA SER A 182 -2.07 18.43 7.67
C SER A 182 -3.50 18.10 8.09
N VAL A 183 -4.13 17.15 7.42
CA VAL A 183 -5.51 16.71 7.68
C VAL A 183 -5.57 15.74 8.87
N ASN A 184 -4.61 14.84 9.00
CA ASN A 184 -4.71 13.72 9.95
C ASN A 184 -3.92 13.93 11.24
N ILE A 185 -2.88 14.77 11.24
CA ILE A 185 -1.97 14.93 12.38
C ILE A 185 -2.00 16.37 12.88
N PRO A 186 -2.66 16.65 14.03
CA PRO A 186 -2.56 17.96 14.65
C PRO A 186 -1.09 18.35 14.88
N LEU A 187 -0.70 19.54 14.45
CA LEU A 187 0.69 20.03 14.54
C LEU A 187 1.28 19.87 15.96
N LEU A 188 0.47 20.11 16.99
CA LEU A 188 0.90 19.92 18.37
C LEU A 188 1.32 18.47 18.65
N ASN A 189 0.55 17.49 18.18
CA ASN A 189 0.87 16.07 18.37
C ASN A 189 2.17 15.68 17.67
N LEU A 190 2.39 16.19 16.45
CA LEU A 190 3.64 15.99 15.72
C LEU A 190 4.83 16.58 16.48
N VAL A 191 4.73 17.82 16.94
CA VAL A 191 5.78 18.49 17.73
C VAL A 191 6.07 17.72 19.02
N LEU A 192 5.05 17.28 19.73
CA LEU A 192 5.21 16.51 20.98
C LEU A 192 5.85 15.15 20.72
N ALA A 193 5.50 14.46 19.65
CA ALA A 193 6.10 13.16 19.28
C ALA A 193 7.59 13.32 18.94
N VAL A 194 7.95 14.34 18.15
CA VAL A 194 9.33 14.65 17.81
C VAL A 194 10.13 15.04 19.06
N ALA A 195 9.58 15.89 19.93
CA ALA A 195 10.21 16.27 21.18
C ALA A 195 10.43 15.07 22.11
N ALA A 196 9.44 14.18 22.22
CA ALA A 196 9.55 12.97 23.03
C ALA A 196 10.60 11.99 22.49
N LEU A 197 10.67 11.81 21.17
CA LEU A 197 11.72 11.00 20.49
C LEU A 197 13.13 11.50 20.84
N PHE A 198 13.37 12.81 20.68
CA PHE A 198 14.68 13.38 20.98
C PHE A 198 14.98 13.36 22.49
N ALA A 199 13.99 13.66 23.35
CA ALA A 199 14.15 13.63 24.80
C ALA A 199 14.51 12.21 25.28
N LEU A 200 13.80 11.18 24.82
CA LEU A 200 14.09 9.78 25.19
C LEU A 200 15.48 9.37 24.72
N SER A 201 15.82 9.64 23.48
CA SER A 201 17.13 9.30 22.91
C SER A 201 18.26 10.02 23.64
N TYR A 202 18.05 11.29 24.01
CA TYR A 202 19.00 12.07 24.79
C TYR A 202 19.17 11.55 26.21
N ILE A 203 18.07 11.15 26.87
CA ILE A 203 18.12 10.53 28.21
C ILE A 203 18.94 9.23 28.15
N ILE A 204 18.66 8.35 27.17
CA ILE A 204 19.42 7.12 26.97
C ILE A 204 20.91 7.44 26.73
N PHE A 205 21.20 8.45 25.92
CA PHE A 205 22.57 8.92 25.70
C PHE A 205 23.23 9.40 27.00
N LEU A 206 22.57 10.22 27.81
CA LEU A 206 23.12 10.70 29.09
C LEU A 206 23.42 9.54 30.05
N VAL A 207 22.43 8.65 30.22
CA VAL A 207 22.52 7.48 31.10
C VAL A 207 23.63 6.53 30.66
N SER A 208 23.83 6.32 29.34
CA SER A 208 24.85 5.43 28.81
C SER A 208 26.27 5.86 29.20
N GLY A 209 26.52 7.13 29.48
CA GLY A 209 27.82 7.64 29.87
C GLY A 209 28.43 6.97 31.11
N TYR A 210 27.59 6.40 31.97
CA TYR A 210 28.06 5.74 33.19
C TYR A 210 28.59 4.33 32.98
N PHE A 211 28.12 3.59 31.96
CA PHE A 211 28.55 2.20 31.74
C PHE A 211 29.41 2.00 30.48
N PHE A 212 29.60 3.04 29.64
CA PHE A 212 30.60 3.05 28.57
C PHE A 212 32.02 3.26 29.16
N VAL A 213 32.29 2.63 30.28
CA VAL A 213 33.59 2.66 30.97
C VAL A 213 34.25 1.30 30.81
N GLY A 214 35.23 1.22 29.93
CA GLY A 214 36.00 -0.01 29.74
C GLY A 214 37.00 -0.26 30.85
N PRO A 215 37.52 -1.50 30.98
CA PRO A 215 38.64 -1.81 31.85
C PRO A 215 39.86 -0.98 31.48
N ARG A 216 40.65 -0.53 32.50
CA ARG A 216 41.81 0.36 32.27
C ARG A 216 42.97 -0.35 31.56
N ASP A 217 43.14 -1.66 31.83
CA ASP A 217 44.22 -2.49 31.23
C ASP A 217 43.62 -3.85 30.80
N VAL A 218 43.55 -4.08 29.48
CA VAL A 218 43.14 -5.34 28.88
C VAL A 218 44.38 -6.06 28.35
N SER A 219 44.71 -7.23 28.91
CA SER A 219 45.77 -8.07 28.37
C SER A 219 45.51 -8.47 26.91
N GLY A 220 46.59 -8.75 26.15
CA GLY A 220 46.44 -9.11 24.73
C GLY A 220 45.55 -10.31 24.47
N ARG A 221 45.56 -11.31 25.37
CA ARG A 221 44.67 -12.50 25.28
C ARG A 221 43.19 -12.12 25.53
N THR A 222 42.94 -11.30 26.55
CA THR A 222 41.57 -10.81 26.87
C THR A 222 41.05 -9.91 25.75
N LYS A 223 41.91 -9.08 25.14
CA LYS A 223 41.56 -8.22 24.00
C LYS A 223 41.06 -9.05 22.81
N LYS A 224 41.78 -10.13 22.46
CA LYS A 224 41.34 -11.05 21.38
C LYS A 224 39.94 -11.64 21.67
N GLY A 225 39.69 -12.06 22.93
CA GLY A 225 38.36 -12.57 23.33
C GLY A 225 37.26 -11.53 23.17
N ILE A 226 37.48 -10.27 23.59
CA ILE A 226 36.50 -9.19 23.44
C ILE A 226 36.24 -8.87 21.96
N VAL A 227 37.26 -8.92 21.09
CA VAL A 227 37.09 -8.75 19.64
C VAL A 227 36.17 -9.83 19.05
N LEU A 228 36.37 -11.10 19.45
CA LEU A 228 35.53 -12.20 19.00
C LEU A 228 34.08 -12.02 19.46
N ILE A 229 33.86 -11.57 20.70
CA ILE A 229 32.52 -11.26 21.22
C ILE A 229 31.90 -10.12 20.41
N LEU A 230 32.64 -9.05 20.13
CA LEU A 230 32.11 -7.92 19.32
C LEU A 230 31.75 -8.36 17.91
N ILE A 231 32.58 -9.18 17.26
CA ILE A 231 32.25 -9.74 15.92
C ILE A 231 30.94 -10.54 15.97
N PHE A 232 30.80 -11.39 16.99
CA PHE A 232 29.57 -12.16 17.20
C PHE A 232 28.35 -11.25 17.44
N GLU A 233 28.48 -10.23 18.31
CA GLU A 233 27.39 -9.29 18.62
C GLU A 233 26.96 -8.48 17.40
N VAL A 234 27.92 -8.00 16.58
CA VAL A 234 27.62 -7.29 15.32
C VAL A 234 26.89 -8.22 14.34
N ALA A 235 27.38 -9.45 14.17
CA ALA A 235 26.73 -10.44 13.30
C ALA A 235 25.31 -10.77 13.79
N ALA A 236 25.15 -10.99 15.10
CA ALA A 236 23.85 -11.26 15.72
C ALA A 236 22.89 -10.04 15.58
N LEU A 237 23.38 -8.81 15.76
CA LEU A 237 22.61 -7.58 15.58
C LEU A 237 22.11 -7.47 14.14
N ILE A 238 22.98 -7.61 13.15
CA ILE A 238 22.62 -7.55 11.73
C ILE A 238 21.59 -8.63 11.39
N PHE A 239 21.83 -9.87 11.84
CA PHE A 239 20.91 -10.98 11.61
C PHE A 239 19.55 -10.74 12.27
N CYS A 240 19.52 -10.40 13.58
CA CYS A 240 18.27 -10.14 14.27
C CYS A 240 17.50 -8.98 13.68
N PHE A 241 18.17 -7.87 13.33
CA PHE A 241 17.54 -6.73 12.68
C PHE A 241 16.92 -7.11 11.32
N SER A 242 17.64 -7.90 10.49
CA SER A 242 17.11 -8.35 9.18
C SER A 242 15.86 -9.22 9.30
N GLN A 243 15.63 -9.81 10.45
CA GLN A 243 14.45 -10.64 10.73
C GLN A 243 13.34 -9.89 11.47
N THR A 244 13.55 -8.61 11.86
CA THR A 244 12.48 -7.79 12.42
C THR A 244 11.39 -7.52 11.38
N ARG A 245 10.17 -7.31 11.84
CA ARG A 245 9.04 -7.02 10.97
C ARG A 245 9.30 -5.84 10.04
N ILE A 246 9.87 -4.74 10.56
CA ILE A 246 10.16 -3.57 9.72
C ILE A 246 11.16 -3.88 8.61
N ALA A 247 12.24 -4.62 8.91
CA ALA A 247 13.25 -4.97 7.91
C ALA A 247 12.69 -5.89 6.83
N GLN A 248 11.87 -6.87 7.21
CA GLN A 248 11.18 -7.76 6.26
C GLN A 248 10.17 -6.99 5.40
N THR A 249 9.39 -6.07 6.01
CA THR A 249 8.46 -5.22 5.28
C THR A 249 9.19 -4.36 4.25
N VAL A 250 10.32 -3.74 4.63
CA VAL A 250 11.15 -2.95 3.71
C VAL A 250 11.69 -3.82 2.57
N ALA A 251 12.22 -5.01 2.87
CA ALA A 251 12.73 -5.93 1.86
C ALA A 251 11.65 -6.34 0.85
N GLN A 252 10.47 -6.75 1.33
CA GLN A 252 9.33 -7.11 0.48
C GLN A 252 8.85 -5.93 -0.38
N THR A 253 8.84 -4.71 0.19
CA THR A 253 8.51 -3.49 -0.55
C THR A 253 9.53 -3.24 -1.67
N GLN A 254 10.83 -3.38 -1.38
CA GLN A 254 11.89 -3.23 -2.38
C GLN A 254 11.74 -4.23 -3.52
N ASP A 255 11.42 -5.50 -3.24
CA ASP A 255 11.19 -6.52 -4.26
C ASP A 255 9.99 -6.16 -5.15
N THR A 256 8.92 -5.63 -4.56
CA THR A 256 7.73 -5.18 -5.31
C THR A 256 8.07 -3.97 -6.19
N VAL A 257 8.74 -2.96 -5.65
CA VAL A 257 9.17 -1.77 -6.40
C VAL A 257 10.11 -2.17 -7.54
N LYS A 258 11.02 -3.10 -7.30
CA LYS A 258 11.91 -3.63 -8.35
C LYS A 258 11.11 -4.27 -9.49
N SER A 259 10.08 -5.06 -9.18
CA SER A 259 9.22 -5.66 -10.20
C SER A 259 8.44 -4.61 -11.01
N PHE A 260 8.09 -3.48 -10.41
CA PHE A 260 7.47 -2.35 -11.11
C PHE A 260 8.44 -1.67 -12.07
N ILE A 261 9.69 -1.43 -11.63
CA ILE A 261 10.75 -0.87 -12.47
C ILE A 261 11.08 -1.79 -13.66
N GLU A 262 11.19 -3.10 -13.41
CA GLU A 262 11.41 -4.10 -14.47
C GLU A 262 10.25 -4.08 -15.48
N TYR A 263 9.01 -4.00 -15.01
CA TYR A 263 7.84 -3.88 -15.89
C TYR A 263 7.89 -2.61 -16.75
N GLN A 264 8.27 -1.49 -16.17
CA GLN A 264 8.44 -0.22 -16.87
C GLN A 264 9.43 -0.31 -18.02
N HIS A 265 10.62 -0.88 -17.77
CA HIS A 265 11.61 -1.12 -18.82
C HIS A 265 11.05 -2.00 -19.93
N MET A 266 10.27 -3.02 -19.58
CA MET A 266 9.63 -3.90 -20.56
C MET A 266 8.57 -3.17 -21.39
N VAL A 267 7.77 -2.30 -20.78
CA VAL A 267 6.76 -1.49 -21.50
C VAL A 267 7.46 -0.54 -22.47
N GLU A 268 8.54 0.13 -22.06
CA GLU A 268 9.30 1.03 -22.93
C GLU A 268 9.94 0.28 -24.11
N GLU A 269 10.51 -0.89 -23.86
CA GLU A 269 11.02 -1.76 -24.93
C GLU A 269 9.91 -2.21 -25.88
N ARG A 270 8.76 -2.63 -25.36
CA ARG A 270 7.60 -3.04 -26.15
C ARG A 270 7.00 -1.90 -26.96
N ARG A 271 6.98 -0.67 -26.41
CA ARG A 271 6.45 0.51 -27.10
C ARG A 271 6.99 0.64 -28.52
N HIS A 272 8.28 0.36 -28.71
CA HIS A 272 8.92 0.41 -30.01
C HIS A 272 8.77 -0.89 -30.83
N ASN A 273 8.66 -2.02 -30.15
CA ASN A 273 8.75 -3.34 -30.80
C ASN A 273 7.38 -3.99 -31.05
N VAL A 274 6.32 -3.62 -30.32
CA VAL A 274 5.02 -4.28 -30.41
C VAL A 274 4.38 -4.15 -31.80
N ILE A 275 4.48 -2.96 -32.40
CA ILE A 275 3.97 -2.69 -33.77
C ILE A 275 4.73 -3.52 -34.81
N ASN A 276 6.02 -3.76 -34.60
CA ASN A 276 6.89 -4.51 -35.48
C ASN A 276 6.83 -6.03 -35.24
N ASN A 277 6.12 -6.47 -34.21
CA ASN A 277 5.93 -7.88 -33.92
C ASN A 277 4.94 -8.52 -34.89
N LYS A 278 5.48 -8.98 -36.04
CA LYS A 278 4.70 -9.60 -37.14
C LYS A 278 3.83 -10.77 -36.68
N HIS A 279 4.24 -11.50 -35.65
CA HIS A 279 3.45 -12.62 -35.12
C HIS A 279 2.18 -12.11 -34.43
N LEU A 280 2.30 -11.10 -33.58
CA LEU A 280 1.18 -10.46 -32.91
C LEU A 280 0.27 -9.72 -33.91
N SER A 281 0.85 -8.84 -34.71
CA SER A 281 0.11 -8.03 -35.68
C SER A 281 -0.65 -8.88 -36.71
N ASN A 282 -0.05 -9.96 -37.23
CA ASN A 282 -0.73 -10.86 -38.18
C ASN A 282 -1.95 -11.57 -37.57
N LYS A 283 -1.94 -11.86 -36.27
CA LYS A 283 -3.07 -12.48 -35.58
C LYS A 283 -4.19 -11.47 -35.27
N LEU A 284 -3.86 -10.20 -35.06
CA LEU A 284 -4.79 -9.16 -34.61
C LEU A 284 -5.29 -8.23 -35.73
N LYS A 285 -4.63 -8.22 -36.90
CA LYS A 285 -4.95 -7.32 -38.03
C LYS A 285 -6.39 -7.42 -38.58
N HIS A 286 -7.07 -8.51 -38.30
CA HIS A 286 -8.45 -8.76 -38.74
C HIS A 286 -9.51 -8.29 -37.73
N ALA A 287 -9.09 -7.69 -36.61
CA ALA A 287 -10.04 -7.07 -35.68
C ALA A 287 -10.83 -5.95 -36.41
N PRO A 288 -12.14 -5.83 -36.15
CA PRO A 288 -12.97 -4.82 -36.80
C PRO A 288 -12.52 -3.40 -36.38
N ASP A 289 -12.83 -2.43 -37.24
CA ASP A 289 -12.69 -1.04 -36.87
C ASP A 289 -13.74 -0.67 -35.82
N GLY A 290 -13.39 0.19 -34.91
CA GLY A 290 -14.26 0.73 -33.87
C GLY A 290 -13.57 1.81 -33.04
N VAL A 291 -14.36 2.64 -32.41
CA VAL A 291 -13.89 3.65 -31.44
C VAL A 291 -14.31 3.22 -30.05
N TYR A 292 -13.32 2.89 -29.23
CA TYR A 292 -13.49 2.39 -27.88
C TYR A 292 -12.96 3.40 -26.87
N VAL A 293 -13.73 3.69 -25.84
CA VAL A 293 -13.36 4.61 -24.77
C VAL A 293 -13.40 3.86 -23.45
N LEU A 294 -12.30 3.92 -22.72
CA LEU A 294 -12.20 3.43 -21.34
C LEU A 294 -12.11 4.64 -20.41
N ILE A 295 -13.09 4.82 -19.53
CA ILE A 295 -13.06 5.84 -18.48
C ILE A 295 -12.74 5.15 -17.17
N ILE A 296 -11.68 5.58 -16.51
CA ILE A 296 -11.23 5.07 -15.20
C ILE A 296 -11.56 6.14 -14.17
N GLY A 297 -12.50 5.84 -13.27
CA GLY A 297 -12.81 6.62 -12.08
C GLY A 297 -11.79 6.37 -10.96
N GLU A 298 -11.82 7.18 -9.93
CA GLU A 298 -10.91 7.13 -8.80
C GLU A 298 -11.68 7.20 -7.48
N SER A 299 -11.45 6.20 -6.59
CA SER A 299 -11.99 6.16 -5.22
C SER A 299 -13.53 6.24 -5.15
N GLU A 300 -14.26 5.79 -6.16
CA GLU A 300 -15.73 5.83 -6.15
C GLU A 300 -16.35 4.52 -5.68
N THR A 301 -17.14 4.61 -4.60
CA THR A 301 -17.93 3.48 -4.14
C THR A 301 -19.39 3.59 -4.59
N ARG A 302 -19.91 2.51 -5.22
CA ARG A 302 -21.34 2.43 -5.59
C ARG A 302 -22.29 2.57 -4.39
N ASP A 303 -21.78 2.32 -3.17
CA ASP A 303 -22.58 2.41 -1.95
C ASP A 303 -22.98 3.87 -1.61
N HIS A 304 -22.33 4.86 -2.24
CA HIS A 304 -22.61 6.29 -2.13
C HIS A 304 -23.13 6.91 -3.43
N MET A 305 -23.70 6.13 -4.36
CA MET A 305 -24.19 6.62 -5.64
C MET A 305 -25.70 6.40 -5.79
N GLY A 306 -26.44 7.46 -6.11
CA GLY A 306 -27.90 7.44 -6.26
C GLY A 306 -28.39 6.41 -7.29
N VAL A 307 -27.67 6.23 -8.41
CA VAL A 307 -27.97 5.23 -9.45
C VAL A 307 -27.97 3.79 -8.91
N TYR A 308 -27.23 3.51 -7.82
CA TYR A 308 -27.21 2.20 -7.14
C TYR A 308 -28.10 2.14 -5.90
N GLY A 309 -28.96 3.15 -5.68
CA GLY A 309 -29.96 3.15 -4.61
C GLY A 309 -29.52 3.89 -3.33
N TYR A 310 -28.43 4.63 -3.35
CA TYR A 310 -28.06 5.53 -2.27
C TYR A 310 -29.10 6.67 -2.15
N PRO A 311 -29.50 7.10 -0.93
CA PRO A 311 -30.63 8.01 -0.76
C PRO A 311 -30.41 9.46 -1.20
N ARG A 312 -29.19 9.83 -1.59
CA ARG A 312 -28.88 11.17 -2.13
C ARG A 312 -28.90 11.17 -3.65
N ASP A 313 -29.50 12.20 -4.24
CA ASP A 313 -29.49 12.45 -5.67
C ASP A 313 -28.17 13.13 -6.07
N ASN A 314 -27.11 12.34 -6.16
CA ASN A 314 -25.74 12.76 -6.48
C ASN A 314 -25.19 12.15 -7.77
N THR A 315 -26.00 11.38 -8.52
CA THR A 315 -25.64 10.83 -9.83
C THR A 315 -26.80 11.03 -10.82
N PRO A 316 -27.23 12.26 -11.08
CA PRO A 316 -28.40 12.52 -11.94
C PRO A 316 -28.21 12.04 -13.38
N PHE A 317 -27.01 12.24 -13.98
CA PHE A 317 -26.71 11.75 -15.32
C PHE A 317 -26.74 10.22 -15.38
N GLU A 318 -26.02 9.54 -14.48
CA GLU A 318 -25.97 8.08 -14.48
C GLU A 318 -27.34 7.46 -14.18
N THR A 319 -28.19 8.10 -13.36
CA THR A 319 -29.55 7.68 -13.08
C THR A 319 -30.42 7.76 -14.33
N GLU A 320 -30.34 8.84 -15.12
CA GLU A 320 -31.02 8.95 -16.41
C GLU A 320 -30.45 7.94 -17.43
N ALA A 321 -29.13 7.79 -17.49
CA ALA A 321 -28.45 6.84 -18.36
C ALA A 321 -28.85 5.37 -18.06
N ALA A 322 -29.12 5.02 -16.81
CA ALA A 322 -29.54 3.68 -16.43
C ALA A 322 -30.93 3.29 -16.98
N GLU A 323 -31.80 4.26 -17.32
CA GLU A 323 -33.05 4.05 -17.99
C GLU A 323 -32.89 3.86 -19.51
N ASN A 324 -31.76 4.28 -20.07
CA ASN A 324 -31.47 4.16 -21.50
C ASN A 324 -30.98 2.74 -21.83
N LYS A 325 -31.63 2.09 -22.82
CA LYS A 325 -31.33 0.73 -23.28
C LYS A 325 -29.87 0.54 -23.76
N ASP A 326 -29.22 1.61 -24.21
CA ASP A 326 -27.87 1.58 -24.76
C ASP A 326 -26.79 1.52 -23.65
N TYR A 327 -27.19 1.77 -22.40
CA TYR A 327 -26.33 1.58 -21.22
C TYR A 327 -26.67 0.29 -20.49
N THR A 328 -25.67 -0.28 -19.84
CA THR A 328 -25.82 -1.41 -18.92
C THR A 328 -25.05 -1.13 -17.64
N PHE A 329 -25.77 -0.89 -16.55
CA PHE A 329 -25.21 -0.73 -15.21
C PHE A 329 -25.13 -2.08 -14.52
N PHE A 330 -23.96 -2.39 -13.93
CA PHE A 330 -23.70 -3.67 -13.28
C PHE A 330 -23.77 -3.53 -11.76
N THR A 331 -24.58 -4.33 -11.12
CA THR A 331 -24.91 -4.17 -9.69
C THR A 331 -23.87 -4.77 -8.74
N HIS A 332 -23.02 -5.69 -9.20
CA HIS A 332 -22.09 -6.45 -8.36
C HIS A 332 -20.66 -6.41 -8.91
N ALA A 333 -20.17 -5.20 -9.18
CA ALA A 333 -18.77 -4.97 -9.58
C ALA A 333 -17.88 -4.71 -8.36
N TYR A 334 -16.70 -5.28 -8.39
CA TYR A 334 -15.69 -5.17 -7.35
C TYR A 334 -14.33 -4.82 -7.95
N SER A 335 -13.49 -4.11 -7.23
CA SER A 335 -12.08 -4.00 -7.60
C SER A 335 -11.28 -5.20 -7.12
N SER A 336 -10.20 -5.50 -7.82
CA SER A 336 -9.28 -6.58 -7.48
C SER A 336 -8.36 -6.25 -6.30
N TYR A 337 -8.26 -4.97 -5.97
CA TYR A 337 -7.52 -4.44 -4.83
C TYR A 337 -8.10 -3.11 -4.36
N THR A 338 -7.68 -2.62 -3.19
CA THR A 338 -8.18 -1.38 -2.57
C THR A 338 -7.36 -0.14 -2.91
N GLN A 339 -6.34 -0.23 -3.76
CA GLN A 339 -5.43 0.86 -4.10
C GLN A 339 -5.23 0.94 -5.61
N THR A 340 -5.13 2.16 -6.13
CA THR A 340 -5.07 2.50 -7.56
C THR A 340 -4.03 1.69 -8.33
N VAL A 341 -2.76 1.76 -7.93
CA VAL A 341 -1.66 1.13 -8.70
C VAL A 341 -1.84 -0.37 -8.79
N GLN A 342 -2.18 -1.02 -7.68
CA GLN A 342 -2.39 -2.46 -7.64
C GLN A 342 -3.60 -2.87 -8.46
N SER A 343 -4.73 -2.21 -8.28
CA SER A 343 -5.97 -2.51 -8.97
C SER A 343 -5.83 -2.31 -10.49
N LEU A 344 -5.35 -1.14 -10.92
CA LEU A 344 -5.23 -0.83 -12.34
C LEU A 344 -4.11 -1.61 -13.04
N THR A 345 -3.05 -2.01 -12.35
CA THR A 345 -2.03 -2.90 -12.93
C THR A 345 -2.68 -4.20 -13.42
N TYR A 346 -3.64 -4.75 -12.68
CA TYR A 346 -4.35 -5.96 -13.10
C TYR A 346 -5.48 -5.64 -14.09
N ALA A 347 -6.18 -4.53 -13.93
CA ALA A 347 -7.27 -4.15 -14.82
C ALA A 347 -6.81 -3.87 -16.27
N LEU A 348 -5.60 -3.31 -16.43
CA LEU A 348 -5.08 -2.88 -17.73
C LEU A 348 -4.10 -3.86 -18.37
N THR A 349 -3.82 -4.99 -17.73
CA THR A 349 -2.86 -5.98 -18.26
C THR A 349 -3.47 -7.38 -18.32
N GLN A 350 -2.80 -8.26 -19.07
CA GLN A 350 -3.14 -9.68 -19.13
C GLN A 350 -3.04 -10.38 -17.76
N LYS A 351 -2.30 -9.81 -16.81
CA LYS A 351 -2.17 -10.35 -15.47
C LYS A 351 -3.44 -10.08 -14.67
N ASN A 352 -4.02 -11.12 -14.10
CA ASN A 352 -5.17 -11.02 -13.21
C ASN A 352 -5.01 -12.01 -12.04
N GLN A 353 -5.93 -11.99 -11.09
CA GLN A 353 -5.89 -12.88 -9.92
C GLN A 353 -6.21 -14.35 -10.21
N TYR A 354 -6.61 -14.68 -11.44
CA TYR A 354 -6.95 -16.05 -11.87
C TYR A 354 -5.82 -16.72 -12.65
N ASN A 355 -4.75 -15.99 -13.00
CA ASN A 355 -3.58 -16.53 -13.71
C ASN A 355 -2.28 -16.34 -12.94
N LYS A 356 -1.20 -16.96 -13.39
CA LYS A 356 0.14 -16.88 -12.77
C LYS A 356 1.15 -16.15 -13.65
N ILE A 357 0.69 -15.32 -14.59
CA ILE A 357 1.56 -14.59 -15.50
C ILE A 357 2.40 -13.59 -14.67
N PRO A 358 3.75 -13.64 -14.74
CA PRO A 358 4.58 -12.60 -14.16
C PRO A 358 4.25 -11.23 -14.77
N LEU A 359 4.30 -10.15 -13.97
CA LEU A 359 3.94 -8.82 -14.46
C LEU A 359 4.82 -8.41 -15.67
N VAL A 360 6.10 -8.71 -15.63
CA VAL A 360 7.05 -8.42 -16.74
C VAL A 360 6.68 -9.10 -18.06
N ASP A 361 5.95 -10.21 -18.03
CA ASP A 361 5.51 -10.96 -19.22
C ASP A 361 4.09 -10.57 -19.67
N ALA A 362 3.36 -9.81 -18.83
CA ALA A 362 1.99 -9.41 -19.11
C ALA A 362 1.96 -8.27 -20.14
N TYR A 363 1.15 -8.43 -21.18
CA TYR A 363 0.86 -7.36 -22.14
C TYR A 363 -0.25 -6.47 -21.61
N SER A 364 -0.13 -5.17 -21.84
CA SER A 364 -1.21 -4.21 -21.55
C SER A 364 -2.25 -4.19 -22.67
N ILE A 365 -3.44 -3.66 -22.38
CA ILE A 365 -4.47 -3.41 -23.39
C ILE A 365 -3.96 -2.43 -24.47
N ILE A 366 -3.09 -1.49 -24.09
CA ILE A 366 -2.45 -0.54 -25.00
C ILE A 366 -1.52 -1.28 -25.96
N ASP A 367 -0.70 -2.23 -25.47
CA ASP A 367 0.16 -3.05 -26.33
C ASP A 367 -0.66 -3.81 -27.37
N MET A 368 -1.77 -4.40 -26.95
CA MET A 368 -2.63 -5.22 -27.82
C MET A 368 -3.38 -4.37 -28.84
N ALA A 369 -3.91 -3.22 -28.44
CA ALA A 369 -4.56 -2.28 -29.35
C ALA A 369 -3.59 -1.77 -30.42
N ARG A 370 -2.37 -1.36 -30.02
CA ARG A 370 -1.33 -0.89 -30.95
C ARG A 370 -0.86 -2.00 -31.89
N ALA A 371 -0.68 -3.23 -31.40
CA ALA A 371 -0.35 -4.39 -32.24
C ALA A 371 -1.44 -4.69 -33.28
N ALA A 372 -2.70 -4.39 -32.95
CA ALA A 372 -3.84 -4.50 -33.85
C ALA A 372 -3.99 -3.32 -34.81
N GLY A 373 -3.20 -2.25 -34.67
CA GLY A 373 -3.23 -1.06 -35.49
C GLY A 373 -4.25 -0.01 -35.05
N PHE A 374 -4.73 -0.07 -33.81
CA PHE A 374 -5.51 1.00 -33.21
C PHE A 374 -4.59 2.16 -32.81
N ARG A 375 -5.01 3.40 -33.07
CA ARG A 375 -4.41 4.58 -32.45
C ARG A 375 -4.83 4.64 -31.01
N THR A 376 -3.87 4.84 -30.12
CA THR A 376 -4.10 4.85 -28.68
C THR A 376 -3.86 6.24 -28.11
N THR A 377 -4.82 6.72 -27.30
CA THR A 377 -4.76 8.04 -26.64
C THR A 377 -4.96 7.87 -25.15
N TRP A 378 -4.10 8.52 -24.33
CA TRP A 378 -4.22 8.57 -22.88
C TRP A 378 -4.44 10.01 -22.44
N ILE A 379 -5.55 10.28 -21.73
CA ILE A 379 -5.90 11.60 -21.20
C ILE A 379 -6.11 11.45 -19.70
N SER A 380 -5.28 12.08 -18.88
CA SER A 380 -5.27 11.85 -17.42
C SER A 380 -5.17 13.13 -16.62
N ASN A 381 -5.96 13.22 -15.55
CA ASN A 381 -5.82 14.24 -14.50
C ASN A 381 -5.02 13.71 -13.30
N GLN A 382 -4.52 12.48 -13.37
CA GLN A 382 -3.58 11.90 -12.42
C GLN A 382 -2.13 12.26 -12.77
N SER A 383 -1.25 12.26 -11.78
CA SER A 383 0.19 12.47 -11.97
C SER A 383 0.81 11.34 -12.81
N ARG A 384 1.66 11.71 -13.78
CA ARG A 384 2.44 10.74 -14.54
C ARG A 384 3.55 10.11 -13.70
N PHE A 385 4.19 10.94 -12.86
CA PHE A 385 5.35 10.57 -12.07
C PHE A 385 5.05 10.66 -10.58
N GLY A 386 5.35 9.59 -9.82
CA GLY A 386 5.50 9.62 -8.37
C GLY A 386 6.98 9.69 -7.99
N ILE A 387 7.32 9.45 -6.71
CA ILE A 387 8.72 9.25 -6.28
C ILE A 387 9.32 8.04 -7.03
N TRP A 388 8.49 7.08 -7.36
CA TRP A 388 8.78 5.93 -8.21
C TRP A 388 7.71 5.87 -9.31
N ASP A 389 8.14 5.80 -10.56
CA ASP A 389 7.21 5.61 -11.67
C ASP A 389 6.36 4.37 -11.44
N THR A 390 5.07 4.46 -11.76
CA THR A 390 4.13 3.37 -11.55
C THR A 390 3.93 2.57 -12.84
N PRO A 391 3.51 1.28 -12.76
CA PRO A 391 3.09 0.53 -13.93
C PRO A 391 2.04 1.26 -14.77
N ILE A 392 1.15 2.04 -14.14
CA ILE A 392 0.08 2.79 -14.81
C ILE A 392 0.66 3.95 -15.65
N GLY A 393 1.61 4.71 -15.06
CA GLY A 393 2.35 5.74 -15.80
C GLY A 393 3.08 5.18 -17.02
N ALA A 394 3.68 3.98 -16.90
CA ALA A 394 4.32 3.29 -18.01
C ALA A 394 3.31 2.88 -19.09
N ILE A 395 2.17 2.28 -18.72
CA ILE A 395 1.10 1.88 -19.66
C ILE A 395 0.58 3.09 -20.42
N GLY A 396 0.25 4.19 -19.72
CA GLY A 396 -0.21 5.42 -20.34
C GLY A 396 0.83 6.04 -21.26
N SER A 397 2.11 5.99 -20.87
CA SER A 397 3.25 6.48 -21.67
C SER A 397 3.51 5.66 -22.94
N ALA A 398 2.98 4.44 -23.02
CA ALA A 398 3.07 3.62 -24.23
C ALA A 398 2.07 4.01 -25.32
N CYS A 399 1.07 4.85 -25.01
CA CYS A 399 0.11 5.35 -26.00
C CYS A 399 0.77 6.21 -27.07
N ASP A 400 0.12 6.29 -28.24
CA ASP A 400 0.57 7.13 -29.34
C ASP A 400 0.44 8.63 -29.01
N ASP A 401 -0.68 9.02 -28.41
CA ASP A 401 -0.95 10.36 -27.93
C ASP A 401 -1.16 10.36 -26.41
N GLN A 402 -0.61 11.38 -25.72
CA GLN A 402 -0.66 11.47 -24.27
C GLN A 402 -0.94 12.89 -23.81
N HIS A 403 -1.88 13.06 -22.88
CA HIS A 403 -2.25 14.32 -22.26
C HIS A 403 -2.32 14.16 -20.74
N TRP A 404 -1.28 14.61 -20.05
CA TRP A 404 -1.18 14.55 -18.60
C TRP A 404 -1.43 15.95 -18.03
N MET A 405 -2.56 16.16 -17.35
CA MET A 405 -2.95 17.48 -16.86
C MET A 405 -2.21 17.86 -15.57
N ASN A 406 -1.79 16.88 -14.78
CA ASN A 406 -1.01 17.07 -13.55
C ASN A 406 0.44 16.60 -13.71
N ASP A 407 1.10 16.93 -14.82
CA ASP A 407 2.49 16.52 -15.06
C ASP A 407 3.45 17.43 -14.29
N TYR A 408 4.00 16.92 -13.19
CA TYR A 408 4.88 17.61 -12.27
C TYR A 408 6.33 17.50 -12.70
N ILE A 409 6.83 18.44 -13.49
CA ILE A 409 8.27 18.61 -13.69
C ILE A 409 8.73 19.89 -12.98
N GLY A 410 9.15 19.74 -11.72
CA GLY A 410 10.16 20.61 -11.11
C GLY A 410 9.73 21.98 -10.56
N THR A 411 8.47 22.42 -10.62
CA THR A 411 8.07 23.76 -10.16
C THR A 411 7.35 23.81 -8.81
N GLY A 412 7.00 22.67 -8.22
CA GLY A 412 6.32 22.62 -6.92
C GLY A 412 4.93 23.26 -6.85
N VAL A 413 4.36 23.65 -7.98
CA VAL A 413 3.01 24.22 -8.07
C VAL A 413 2.09 23.20 -8.71
N GLN A 414 1.25 22.54 -7.91
CA GLN A 414 0.15 21.73 -8.40
C GLN A 414 -0.93 22.68 -8.92
N THR A 415 -1.31 22.55 -10.18
CA THR A 415 -2.56 23.11 -10.66
C THR A 415 -3.67 22.25 -10.06
N LYS A 416 -4.53 22.83 -9.21
CA LYS A 416 -5.74 22.17 -8.70
C LYS A 416 -6.80 22.19 -9.82
N ASP A 417 -6.54 21.44 -10.89
CA ASP A 417 -7.48 21.37 -11.99
C ASP A 417 -8.50 20.27 -11.73
N TYR A 418 -9.77 20.62 -11.82
CA TYR A 418 -10.87 19.66 -11.75
C TYR A 418 -10.96 18.82 -13.02
N ASP A 419 -11.57 17.64 -12.94
CA ASP A 419 -11.63 16.68 -14.05
C ASP A 419 -12.28 17.20 -15.33
N SER A 420 -13.06 18.29 -15.29
CA SER A 420 -13.57 18.94 -16.49
C SER A 420 -12.47 19.41 -17.47
N ILE A 421 -11.20 19.57 -17.01
CA ILE A 421 -10.06 19.90 -17.87
C ILE A 421 -9.79 18.81 -18.93
N LEU A 422 -10.23 17.58 -18.70
CA LEU A 422 -10.05 16.44 -19.61
C LEU A 422 -10.93 16.55 -20.86
N VAL A 423 -12.11 17.18 -20.75
CA VAL A 423 -13.11 17.28 -21.83
C VAL A 423 -12.55 18.02 -23.06
N PRO A 424 -11.90 19.19 -22.94
CA PRO A 424 -11.28 19.85 -24.08
C PRO A 424 -10.17 19.04 -24.76
N GLN A 425 -9.50 18.14 -24.04
CA GLN A 425 -8.49 17.27 -24.64
C GLN A 425 -9.16 16.15 -25.44
N LEU A 426 -10.23 15.58 -24.91
CA LEU A 426 -11.02 14.58 -25.62
C LEU A 426 -11.62 15.15 -26.93
N GLN A 427 -12.06 16.41 -26.94
CA GLN A 427 -12.56 17.09 -28.14
C GLN A 427 -11.51 17.26 -29.25
N LYS A 428 -10.21 17.21 -28.93
CA LYS A 428 -9.12 17.29 -29.92
C LYS A 428 -8.81 15.98 -30.60
N VAL A 429 -9.34 14.86 -30.12
CA VAL A 429 -9.14 13.55 -30.74
C VAL A 429 -9.83 13.52 -32.09
N ASP A 430 -9.15 12.99 -33.11
CA ASP A 430 -9.66 12.98 -34.49
C ASP A 430 -10.92 12.09 -34.62
N PRO A 431 -12.10 12.65 -34.90
CA PRO A 431 -13.33 11.90 -35.03
C PRO A 431 -13.40 11.04 -36.31
N ASN A 432 -12.54 11.31 -37.30
CA ASN A 432 -12.53 10.59 -38.57
C ASN A 432 -11.77 9.27 -38.49
N ASN A 433 -10.89 9.11 -37.50
CA ASN A 433 -10.20 7.83 -37.28
C ASN A 433 -11.15 6.85 -36.62
N ARG A 434 -11.59 5.83 -37.35
CA ARG A 434 -12.53 4.80 -36.86
C ARG A 434 -11.84 3.62 -36.21
N ARG A 435 -10.53 3.69 -35.90
CA ARG A 435 -9.76 2.64 -35.26
C ARG A 435 -8.96 3.19 -34.09
N GLN A 436 -9.65 3.41 -32.95
CA GLN A 436 -9.11 4.10 -31.78
C GLN A 436 -9.46 3.40 -30.46
N LEU A 437 -8.49 3.41 -29.54
CA LEU A 437 -8.70 3.19 -28.11
C LEU A 437 -8.28 4.44 -27.34
N ILE A 438 -9.22 5.03 -26.61
CA ILE A 438 -9.02 6.24 -25.82
C ILE A 438 -9.22 5.87 -24.35
N VAL A 439 -8.22 6.17 -23.52
CA VAL A 439 -8.30 5.99 -22.07
C VAL A 439 -8.36 7.35 -21.39
N ILE A 440 -9.35 7.54 -20.53
CA ILE A 440 -9.56 8.75 -19.74
C ILE A 440 -9.42 8.36 -18.27
N HIS A 441 -8.48 8.99 -17.55
CA HIS A 441 -8.20 8.67 -16.15
C HIS A 441 -8.48 9.88 -15.27
N LEU A 442 -9.53 9.79 -14.47
CA LEU A 442 -10.04 10.86 -13.62
C LEU A 442 -9.21 10.98 -12.32
N MET A 443 -9.29 12.13 -11.68
CA MET A 443 -8.94 12.32 -10.27
C MET A 443 -10.09 11.92 -9.34
N GLY A 444 -11.31 11.98 -9.84
CA GLY A 444 -12.53 11.48 -9.20
C GLY A 444 -12.74 11.95 -7.77
N SER A 445 -13.05 11.01 -6.89
CA SER A 445 -13.28 11.24 -5.46
C SER A 445 -12.06 10.91 -4.59
N HIS A 446 -10.83 11.11 -5.12
CA HIS A 446 -9.60 10.90 -4.36
C HIS A 446 -9.58 11.73 -3.06
N VAL A 447 -8.94 11.23 -2.01
CA VAL A 447 -8.86 11.85 -0.68
C VAL A 447 -8.46 13.32 -0.73
N SER A 448 -8.95 14.09 0.24
CA SER A 448 -9.31 15.51 0.26
C SER A 448 -10.49 15.80 -0.65
N TYR A 449 -11.60 15.13 -0.40
CA TYR A 449 -12.83 15.24 -1.20
C TYR A 449 -13.27 16.68 -1.46
N TRP A 450 -13.06 17.59 -0.48
CA TRP A 450 -13.30 19.03 -0.60
C TRP A 450 -12.59 19.66 -1.80
N ASP A 451 -11.42 19.18 -2.17
CA ASP A 451 -10.61 19.72 -3.28
C ASP A 451 -10.95 19.09 -4.65
N ARG A 452 -11.95 18.20 -4.73
CA ARG A 452 -12.27 17.43 -5.97
C ARG A 452 -13.39 18.05 -6.81
N TYR A 453 -14.05 19.09 -6.33
CA TYR A 453 -15.15 19.74 -7.06
C TYR A 453 -15.10 21.27 -6.91
N PRO A 454 -15.58 22.03 -7.92
CA PRO A 454 -15.75 23.47 -7.80
C PRO A 454 -16.93 23.76 -6.86
N HIS A 455 -16.68 24.48 -5.76
CA HIS A 455 -17.70 24.74 -4.76
C HIS A 455 -18.85 25.61 -5.31
N ALA A 456 -18.55 26.49 -6.27
CA ALA A 456 -19.59 27.21 -7.00
C ALA A 456 -20.33 26.25 -7.95
N GLY A 457 -21.53 25.86 -7.58
CA GLY A 457 -22.42 25.00 -8.37
C GLY A 457 -22.48 23.53 -7.93
N PHE A 458 -21.45 23.01 -7.24
CA PHE A 458 -21.41 21.59 -6.82
C PHE A 458 -21.36 21.37 -5.30
N TYR A 459 -21.42 22.42 -4.50
CA TYR A 459 -21.60 22.31 -3.05
C TYR A 459 -23.09 22.14 -2.71
N LYS A 460 -23.65 20.97 -3.04
CA LYS A 460 -25.07 20.61 -2.82
C LYS A 460 -25.32 20.11 -1.39
N TYR A 461 -24.37 19.37 -0.83
CA TYR A 461 -24.51 18.79 0.50
C TYR A 461 -23.62 19.51 1.53
N PRO A 462 -24.11 19.74 2.77
CA PRO A 462 -25.42 19.32 3.27
C PRO A 462 -26.57 20.17 2.72
N LEU A 463 -27.73 19.57 2.58
CA LEU A 463 -28.96 20.28 2.16
C LEU A 463 -29.36 21.37 3.17
N ASP A 464 -29.10 21.17 4.43
CA ASP A 464 -29.34 22.14 5.53
C ASP A 464 -28.01 22.54 6.19
N GLN A 465 -27.48 23.67 5.77
CA GLN A 465 -26.21 24.22 6.25
C GLN A 465 -26.28 24.81 7.67
N SER A 466 -27.47 24.96 8.25
CA SER A 466 -27.66 25.49 9.60
C SER A 466 -27.36 24.47 10.71
N LYS A 467 -27.33 23.19 10.41
CA LYS A 467 -27.12 22.12 11.37
C LYS A 467 -25.66 21.88 11.68
N THR A 468 -25.34 21.71 12.97
CA THR A 468 -24.03 21.21 13.40
C THR A 468 -23.84 19.77 12.92
N ARG A 469 -22.68 19.48 12.31
CA ARG A 469 -22.34 18.17 11.74
C ARG A 469 -21.18 17.53 12.50
N SER A 470 -21.22 16.22 12.66
CA SER A 470 -20.06 15.44 13.09
C SER A 470 -18.96 15.45 12.01
N LYS A 471 -17.72 15.07 12.38
CA LYS A 471 -16.63 14.92 11.41
C LYS A 471 -17.01 13.96 10.28
N ASP A 472 -17.62 12.83 10.61
CA ASP A 472 -18.04 11.83 9.62
C ASP A 472 -19.10 12.37 8.66
N GLN A 473 -20.06 13.15 9.17
CA GLN A 473 -21.07 13.79 8.32
C GLN A 473 -20.46 14.82 7.37
N VAL A 474 -19.43 15.56 7.80
CA VAL A 474 -18.69 16.47 6.91
C VAL A 474 -17.98 15.68 5.80
N MET A 475 -17.29 14.59 6.14
CA MET A 475 -16.62 13.74 5.16
C MET A 475 -17.60 13.15 4.14
N ILE A 476 -18.76 12.65 4.59
CA ILE A 476 -19.82 12.13 3.71
C ILE A 476 -20.34 13.23 2.78
N ASP A 477 -20.59 14.44 3.30
CA ASP A 477 -21.11 15.53 2.48
C ASP A 477 -20.10 15.96 1.40
N GLU A 478 -18.82 16.08 1.76
CA GLU A 478 -17.74 16.41 0.82
C GLU A 478 -17.54 15.33 -0.25
N TYR A 479 -17.59 14.07 0.17
CA TYR A 479 -17.51 12.92 -0.74
C TYR A 479 -18.70 12.90 -1.72
N ASP A 480 -19.92 13.04 -1.25
CA ASP A 480 -21.12 13.02 -2.10
C ASP A 480 -21.17 14.21 -3.06
N ASN A 481 -20.56 15.36 -2.71
CA ASN A 481 -20.37 16.48 -3.62
C ASN A 481 -19.31 16.18 -4.69
N SER A 482 -18.24 15.45 -4.36
CA SER A 482 -17.25 15.02 -5.34
C SER A 482 -17.84 14.01 -6.34
N VAL A 483 -18.65 13.06 -5.86
CA VAL A 483 -19.41 12.12 -6.72
C VAL A 483 -20.36 12.86 -7.65
N LEU A 484 -21.10 13.85 -7.14
CA LEU A 484 -21.98 14.70 -7.97
C LEU A 484 -21.22 15.41 -9.09
N TYR A 485 -20.02 15.86 -8.79
CA TYR A 485 -19.19 16.52 -9.80
C TYR A 485 -18.61 15.52 -10.81
N THR A 486 -18.20 14.33 -10.37
CA THR A 486 -17.76 13.28 -11.29
C THR A 486 -18.88 12.86 -12.25
N ASP A 487 -20.11 12.69 -11.76
CA ASP A 487 -21.29 12.40 -12.60
C ASP A 487 -21.51 13.47 -13.68
N HIS A 488 -21.34 14.75 -13.32
CA HIS A 488 -21.39 15.86 -14.29
C HIS A 488 -20.27 15.75 -15.35
N VAL A 489 -19.03 15.50 -14.93
CA VAL A 489 -17.90 15.32 -15.86
C VAL A 489 -18.12 14.12 -16.77
N LEU A 490 -18.64 13.01 -16.24
CA LEU A 490 -19.03 11.84 -17.05
C LEU A 490 -20.05 12.20 -18.10
N SER A 491 -21.04 13.04 -17.78
CA SER A 491 -22.03 13.51 -18.77
C SER A 491 -21.39 14.28 -19.92
N GLU A 492 -20.42 15.17 -19.62
CA GLU A 492 -19.69 15.94 -20.63
C GLU A 492 -18.78 15.04 -21.50
N ILE A 493 -18.07 14.09 -20.88
CA ILE A 493 -17.26 13.08 -21.59
C ILE A 493 -18.13 12.25 -22.53
N MET A 494 -19.28 11.78 -22.05
CA MET A 494 -20.21 10.96 -22.83
C MET A 494 -20.81 11.74 -24.01
N ASN A 495 -21.10 13.04 -23.82
CA ASN A 495 -21.54 13.90 -24.91
C ASN A 495 -20.51 13.98 -26.03
N VAL A 496 -19.21 14.11 -25.70
CA VAL A 496 -18.12 14.12 -26.70
C VAL A 496 -17.94 12.73 -27.30
N ALA A 497 -17.93 11.66 -26.49
CA ALA A 497 -17.74 10.30 -26.95
C ALA A 497 -18.83 9.87 -27.97
N ILE A 498 -20.09 10.19 -27.69
CA ILE A 498 -21.22 9.81 -28.56
C ILE A 498 -21.34 10.73 -29.77
N ASN A 499 -21.35 12.05 -29.57
CA ASN A 499 -21.74 13.01 -30.62
C ASN A 499 -20.58 13.48 -31.48
N HIS A 500 -19.34 13.48 -30.95
CA HIS A 500 -18.17 13.90 -31.69
C HIS A 500 -17.32 12.72 -32.19
N LEU A 501 -17.02 11.77 -31.32
CA LEU A 501 -16.17 10.63 -31.67
C LEU A 501 -16.94 9.44 -32.27
N HIS A 502 -18.26 9.43 -32.12
CA HIS A 502 -19.11 8.31 -32.52
C HIS A 502 -18.63 6.97 -31.94
N ALA A 503 -18.40 6.96 -30.64
CA ALA A 503 -17.87 5.80 -29.93
C ALA A 503 -18.79 4.57 -30.11
N ASP A 504 -18.20 3.43 -30.45
CA ASP A 504 -18.90 2.16 -30.55
C ASP A 504 -19.17 1.58 -29.16
N GLU A 505 -18.22 1.74 -28.24
CA GLU A 505 -18.33 1.34 -26.83
C GLU A 505 -17.67 2.36 -25.91
N VAL A 506 -18.29 2.60 -24.76
CA VAL A 506 -17.66 3.30 -23.63
C VAL A 506 -17.80 2.43 -22.39
N MET A 507 -16.68 2.07 -21.78
CA MET A 507 -16.60 1.34 -20.52
C MET A 507 -16.19 2.29 -19.41
N TYR A 508 -16.89 2.28 -18.28
CA TYR A 508 -16.54 3.02 -17.07
C TYR A 508 -16.48 2.08 -15.87
N PHE A 509 -15.44 2.21 -15.07
CA PHE A 509 -15.36 1.66 -13.73
C PHE A 509 -14.44 2.52 -12.84
N SER A 510 -14.69 2.54 -11.53
CA SER A 510 -13.73 3.09 -10.58
C SER A 510 -12.60 2.08 -10.31
N ASP A 511 -11.40 2.59 -10.10
CA ASP A 511 -10.23 1.77 -9.77
C ASP A 511 -10.41 0.97 -8.49
N HIS A 512 -10.93 1.59 -7.43
CA HIS A 512 -11.36 0.96 -6.18
C HIS A 512 -12.54 1.74 -5.56
N GLY A 513 -13.13 1.16 -4.51
CA GLY A 513 -14.14 1.82 -3.70
C GLY A 513 -13.54 2.54 -2.50
N GLU A 514 -14.39 3.12 -1.65
CA GLU A 514 -13.98 3.95 -0.54
C GLU A 514 -14.84 3.70 0.70
N LEU A 515 -14.23 3.58 1.87
CA LEU A 515 -14.89 3.65 3.16
C LEU A 515 -14.87 5.11 3.64
N VAL A 516 -15.85 5.87 3.22
CA VAL A 516 -15.89 7.35 3.22
C VAL A 516 -15.61 8.00 4.58
N THR A 517 -15.96 7.34 5.69
CA THR A 517 -15.75 7.87 7.05
C THR A 517 -14.37 7.51 7.64
N GLN A 518 -13.53 6.83 6.88
CA GLN A 518 -12.16 6.49 7.26
C GLN A 518 -11.17 7.25 6.39
N ASN A 519 -10.01 7.59 6.88
CA ASN A 519 -8.97 8.28 6.12
C ASN A 519 -7.59 7.65 6.39
N PRO A 520 -6.94 7.03 5.36
CA PRO A 520 -7.50 6.75 4.02
C PRO A 520 -8.59 5.69 4.07
N GLY A 521 -9.65 5.87 3.28
CA GLY A 521 -10.81 4.98 3.22
C GLY A 521 -10.62 3.70 2.40
N HIS A 522 -9.39 3.45 1.94
CA HIS A 522 -9.00 2.31 1.12
C HIS A 522 -7.75 1.60 1.66
N ASN A 523 -7.56 1.61 3.00
CA ASN A 523 -6.43 0.95 3.65
C ASN A 523 -6.56 -0.58 3.57
N ALA A 524 -5.74 -1.22 2.74
CA ALA A 524 -5.72 -2.67 2.53
C ALA A 524 -5.49 -3.49 3.81
N ASP A 525 -4.81 -2.92 4.81
CA ASP A 525 -4.53 -3.58 6.08
C ASP A 525 -5.75 -3.60 7.02
N GLN A 526 -6.75 -2.78 6.72
CA GLN A 526 -8.04 -2.71 7.43
C GLN A 526 -9.21 -2.97 6.49
N PHE A 527 -9.06 -3.94 5.61
CA PHE A 527 -10.00 -4.26 4.56
C PHE A 527 -11.45 -4.36 5.04
N GLU A 528 -12.30 -3.59 4.37
CA GLU A 528 -13.75 -3.72 4.38
C GLU A 528 -14.24 -3.81 2.93
N PHE A 529 -15.34 -4.55 2.69
CA PHE A 529 -15.83 -4.77 1.32
C PHE A 529 -16.22 -3.48 0.58
N GLN A 530 -16.63 -2.43 1.29
CA GLN A 530 -16.91 -1.12 0.70
C GLN A 530 -15.72 -0.53 -0.05
N MET A 531 -14.48 -0.85 0.37
CA MET A 531 -13.24 -0.42 -0.29
C MET A 531 -13.04 -1.04 -1.68
N VAL A 532 -13.84 -2.05 -2.02
CA VAL A 532 -13.79 -2.74 -3.31
C VAL A 532 -15.13 -2.72 -4.05
N HIS A 533 -16.16 -2.10 -3.50
CA HIS A 533 -17.44 -1.89 -4.16
C HIS A 533 -17.30 -0.76 -5.17
N ILE A 534 -17.26 -1.06 -6.46
CA ILE A 534 -17.07 -0.03 -7.50
C ILE A 534 -18.32 0.13 -8.36
N PRO A 535 -18.59 1.35 -8.89
CA PRO A 535 -19.47 1.52 -10.03
C PRO A 535 -18.86 0.85 -11.26
N PHE A 536 -19.71 0.29 -12.11
CA PHE A 536 -19.33 -0.26 -13.40
C PHE A 536 -20.52 -0.18 -14.36
N TRP A 537 -20.29 0.43 -15.50
CA TRP A 537 -21.27 0.44 -16.58
C TRP A 537 -20.59 0.46 -17.96
N ILE A 538 -21.37 0.03 -18.97
CA ILE A 538 -20.94 0.01 -20.36
C ILE A 538 -22.05 0.65 -21.21
N TYR A 539 -21.68 1.62 -22.04
CA TYR A 539 -22.46 2.11 -23.15
C TYR A 539 -22.05 1.39 -24.44
N THR A 540 -23.02 1.03 -25.28
CA THR A 540 -22.77 0.51 -26.63
C THR A 540 -23.66 1.23 -27.64
N SER A 541 -23.06 1.65 -28.76
CA SER A 541 -23.83 2.31 -29.82
C SER A 541 -24.84 1.36 -30.48
N PRO A 542 -25.95 1.88 -31.05
CA PRO A 542 -26.88 1.05 -31.80
C PRO A 542 -26.25 0.30 -32.98
N GLU A 543 -25.20 0.85 -33.58
CA GLU A 543 -24.41 0.21 -34.63
C GLU A 543 -23.61 -0.97 -34.11
N TYR A 544 -22.97 -0.82 -32.94
CA TYR A 544 -22.23 -1.90 -32.28
C TYR A 544 -23.19 -3.05 -31.91
N GLN A 545 -24.35 -2.73 -31.33
CA GLN A 545 -25.35 -3.73 -30.93
C GLN A 545 -25.84 -4.55 -32.13
N LYS A 546 -26.03 -3.90 -33.30
CA LYS A 546 -26.45 -4.60 -34.54
C LYS A 546 -25.36 -5.53 -35.08
N LYS A 547 -24.07 -5.12 -34.95
CA LYS A 547 -22.92 -5.92 -35.42
C LYS A 547 -22.62 -7.08 -34.46
N HIS A 548 -22.86 -6.89 -33.15
CA HIS A 548 -22.50 -7.82 -32.07
C HIS A 548 -23.71 -8.22 -31.19
N PRO A 549 -24.81 -8.72 -31.79
CA PRO A 549 -26.07 -8.94 -31.04
C PRO A 549 -25.95 -10.01 -29.96
N ALA A 550 -25.10 -11.02 -30.15
CA ALA A 550 -24.93 -12.10 -29.19
C ALA A 550 -24.13 -11.68 -27.95
N GLU A 551 -23.07 -10.89 -28.16
CA GLU A 551 -22.22 -10.29 -27.13
C GLU A 551 -23.04 -9.30 -26.30
N PHE A 552 -23.77 -8.40 -26.97
CA PHE A 552 -24.67 -7.44 -26.33
C PHE A 552 -25.76 -8.15 -25.49
N ALA A 553 -26.39 -9.18 -26.02
CA ALA A 553 -27.38 -9.96 -25.27
C ALA A 553 -26.75 -10.69 -24.06
N ALA A 554 -25.51 -11.16 -24.18
CA ALA A 554 -24.79 -11.79 -23.07
C ALA A 554 -24.49 -10.76 -21.96
N MET A 555 -24.01 -9.57 -22.31
CA MET A 555 -23.75 -8.46 -21.39
C MET A 555 -25.03 -8.07 -20.64
N LYS A 556 -26.14 -7.83 -21.33
CA LYS A 556 -27.42 -7.46 -20.71
C LYS A 556 -27.94 -8.51 -19.72
N ARG A 557 -27.79 -9.80 -20.03
CA ARG A 557 -28.17 -10.87 -19.09
C ARG A 557 -27.34 -10.88 -17.81
N ARG A 558 -26.08 -10.41 -17.88
CA ARG A 558 -25.13 -10.46 -16.77
C ARG A 558 -25.10 -9.21 -15.91
N LYS A 559 -26.01 -8.24 -16.12
CA LYS A 559 -26.00 -6.98 -15.36
C LYS A 559 -25.98 -7.14 -13.83
N ASN A 560 -26.50 -8.28 -13.33
CA ASN A 560 -26.52 -8.60 -11.91
C ASN A 560 -25.48 -9.66 -11.51
N TRP A 561 -24.55 -10.01 -12.42
CA TRP A 561 -23.50 -10.98 -12.13
C TRP A 561 -22.31 -10.29 -11.47
N LEU A 562 -21.49 -11.13 -10.82
CA LEU A 562 -20.22 -10.67 -10.26
C LEU A 562 -19.24 -10.33 -11.37
N PHE A 563 -18.52 -9.24 -11.18
CA PHE A 563 -17.42 -8.78 -12.01
C PHE A 563 -16.30 -8.24 -11.12
N THR A 564 -15.05 -8.49 -11.44
CA THR A 564 -13.89 -7.82 -10.84
C THR A 564 -13.10 -7.09 -11.92
N ASN A 565 -12.62 -5.88 -11.62
CA ASN A 565 -12.03 -5.01 -12.64
C ASN A 565 -10.74 -5.55 -13.27
N ASP A 566 -10.07 -6.52 -12.67
CA ASP A 566 -8.95 -7.24 -13.28
C ASP A 566 -9.36 -8.14 -14.49
N MET A 567 -10.66 -8.22 -14.78
CA MET A 567 -11.21 -8.80 -16.01
C MET A 567 -11.46 -7.76 -17.10
N ALA A 568 -11.23 -6.47 -16.83
CA ALA A 568 -11.44 -5.40 -17.82
C ALA A 568 -10.56 -5.57 -19.05
N TYR A 569 -9.31 -6.02 -18.88
CA TYR A 569 -8.42 -6.33 -20.00
C TYR A 569 -9.05 -7.32 -20.98
N ASP A 570 -9.49 -8.49 -20.52
CA ASP A 570 -10.07 -9.52 -21.39
C ASP A 570 -11.45 -9.08 -21.93
N THR A 571 -12.24 -8.33 -21.18
CA THR A 571 -13.52 -7.79 -21.64
C THR A 571 -13.32 -6.78 -22.77
N LEU A 572 -12.36 -5.86 -22.67
CA LEU A 572 -11.99 -4.95 -23.76
C LEU A 572 -11.42 -5.67 -24.96
N MET A 573 -10.54 -6.66 -24.74
CA MET A 573 -10.03 -7.52 -25.82
C MET A 573 -11.16 -8.19 -26.60
N GLY A 574 -12.18 -8.68 -25.88
CA GLY A 574 -13.37 -9.31 -26.47
C GLY A 574 -14.19 -8.32 -27.30
N SER A 575 -14.55 -7.17 -26.73
CA SER A 575 -15.37 -6.14 -27.38
C SER A 575 -14.68 -5.54 -28.60
N MET A 576 -13.34 -5.37 -28.55
CA MET A 576 -12.52 -4.91 -29.67
C MET A 576 -12.26 -6.00 -30.73
N GLY A 577 -12.70 -7.24 -30.51
CA GLY A 577 -12.44 -8.37 -31.40
C GLY A 577 -10.98 -8.85 -31.40
N LEU A 578 -10.19 -8.55 -30.36
CA LEU A 578 -8.79 -8.91 -30.20
C LEU A 578 -8.59 -10.31 -29.58
N THR A 579 -9.40 -11.29 -29.98
CA THR A 579 -9.57 -12.57 -29.28
C THR A 579 -8.63 -13.68 -29.72
N SER A 580 -7.72 -13.41 -30.67
CA SER A 580 -6.92 -14.46 -31.30
C SER A 580 -5.65 -14.82 -30.53
N VAL A 581 -5.18 -13.99 -29.60
CA VAL A 581 -3.95 -14.18 -28.83
C VAL A 581 -3.95 -13.34 -27.56
N LYS A 582 -3.31 -13.84 -26.49
CA LYS A 582 -3.19 -13.12 -25.22
C LYS A 582 -4.55 -12.73 -24.57
N TYR A 583 -5.58 -13.54 -24.80
CA TYR A 583 -6.95 -13.34 -24.38
C TYR A 583 -7.49 -14.60 -23.70
N ASP A 584 -8.17 -14.40 -22.59
CA ASP A 584 -8.88 -15.46 -21.85
C ASP A 584 -10.40 -15.25 -21.92
N PRO A 585 -11.12 -16.05 -22.74
CA PRO A 585 -12.57 -15.92 -22.86
C PRO A 585 -13.34 -16.26 -21.58
N THR A 586 -12.70 -16.86 -20.58
CA THR A 586 -13.33 -17.14 -19.28
C THR A 586 -13.33 -15.92 -18.35
N CYS A 587 -12.52 -14.92 -18.64
CA CYS A 587 -12.47 -13.63 -17.97
C CYS A 587 -13.14 -12.50 -18.77
N ASP A 588 -13.63 -12.77 -19.99
CA ASP A 588 -14.34 -11.79 -20.81
C ASP A 588 -15.83 -11.79 -20.48
N PHE A 589 -16.34 -10.68 -19.98
CA PHE A 589 -17.72 -10.52 -19.57
C PHE A 589 -18.73 -10.60 -20.74
N PHE A 590 -18.32 -10.36 -21.98
CA PHE A 590 -19.12 -10.53 -23.19
C PHE A 590 -19.11 -11.98 -23.71
N SER A 591 -18.07 -12.75 -23.38
CA SER A 591 -17.88 -14.11 -23.91
C SER A 591 -18.94 -15.09 -23.42
N ARG A 592 -19.34 -16.01 -24.29
CA ARG A 592 -20.18 -17.16 -23.89
C ARG A 592 -19.45 -18.14 -22.97
N LYS A 593 -18.11 -18.05 -22.89
CA LYS A 593 -17.24 -18.91 -22.05
C LYS A 593 -16.94 -18.32 -20.68
N TYR A 594 -17.50 -17.13 -20.37
CA TYR A 594 -17.35 -16.54 -19.03
C TYR A 594 -17.82 -17.52 -17.96
N ASP A 595 -16.93 -17.87 -17.04
CA ASP A 595 -17.13 -18.93 -16.04
C ASP A 595 -16.96 -18.47 -14.59
N LYS A 596 -16.92 -17.15 -14.36
CA LYS A 596 -16.74 -16.60 -13.03
C LYS A 596 -18.09 -16.50 -12.31
N ASP A 597 -18.09 -16.97 -11.06
CA ASP A 597 -19.24 -16.95 -10.18
C ASP A 597 -18.82 -16.81 -8.70
N ILE A 598 -19.80 -16.87 -7.80
CA ILE A 598 -19.61 -16.73 -6.34
C ILE A 598 -18.68 -17.80 -5.75
N THR A 599 -18.47 -18.93 -6.42
CA THR A 599 -17.63 -20.04 -5.93
C THR A 599 -16.15 -19.87 -6.26
N ASN A 600 -15.82 -19.07 -7.28
CA ASN A 600 -14.46 -18.90 -7.78
C ASN A 600 -13.97 -17.44 -7.83
N MET A 601 -14.83 -16.47 -7.44
CA MET A 601 -14.43 -15.06 -7.45
C MET A 601 -13.88 -14.56 -6.12
N MET A 602 -12.83 -13.78 -6.23
CA MET A 602 -12.08 -13.20 -5.12
C MET A 602 -11.72 -11.75 -5.39
N THR A 603 -11.27 -11.06 -4.35
CA THR A 603 -10.59 -9.76 -4.39
C THR A 603 -9.28 -9.81 -3.61
N MET A 604 -8.60 -8.69 -3.45
CA MET A 604 -7.30 -8.59 -2.76
C MET A 604 -6.28 -9.59 -3.32
N TYR A 605 -6.17 -9.60 -4.66
CA TYR A 605 -5.27 -10.50 -5.41
C TYR A 605 -5.48 -12.00 -5.11
N GLY A 606 -6.75 -12.40 -4.96
CA GLY A 606 -7.11 -13.78 -4.68
C GLY A 606 -7.04 -14.18 -3.20
N ASN A 607 -6.93 -13.21 -2.28
CA ASN A 607 -6.83 -13.51 -0.85
C ASN A 607 -8.19 -13.48 -0.14
N ILE A 608 -9.20 -12.81 -0.69
CA ILE A 608 -10.52 -12.65 -0.07
C ILE A 608 -11.62 -13.09 -1.03
N TRP A 609 -12.41 -14.08 -0.61
CA TRP A 609 -13.55 -14.58 -1.37
C TRP A 609 -14.70 -13.58 -1.36
N LEU A 610 -15.27 -13.24 -2.52
CA LEU A 610 -16.43 -12.33 -2.63
C LEU A 610 -17.68 -12.90 -1.94
N ARG A 611 -17.82 -14.21 -1.84
CA ARG A 611 -18.90 -14.86 -1.07
C ARG A 611 -18.95 -14.48 0.42
N LYS A 612 -17.90 -13.87 0.96
CA LYS A 612 -17.88 -13.35 2.34
C LYS A 612 -18.58 -12.01 2.48
N ASP A 613 -18.87 -11.34 1.37
CA ASP A 613 -19.64 -10.09 1.36
C ASP A 613 -21.15 -10.37 1.44
N VAL A 614 -21.58 -10.91 2.57
CA VAL A 614 -22.99 -11.27 2.80
C VAL A 614 -23.89 -10.03 2.84
N LYS A 615 -23.34 -8.86 3.21
CA LYS A 615 -24.09 -7.60 3.31
C LYS A 615 -24.57 -7.13 1.92
N ALA A 616 -23.70 -7.19 0.92
CA ALA A 616 -24.04 -6.75 -0.44
C ALA A 616 -24.71 -7.86 -1.28
N LEU A 617 -24.28 -9.13 -1.10
CA LEU A 617 -24.74 -10.24 -1.93
C LEU A 617 -25.93 -11.00 -1.32
N GLY A 618 -26.12 -10.91 0.00
CA GLY A 618 -27.05 -11.79 0.71
C GLY A 618 -26.52 -13.23 0.83
N THR A 619 -27.21 -14.04 1.64
CA THR A 619 -26.79 -15.42 1.94
C THR A 619 -27.02 -16.41 0.79
N ASN A 620 -27.85 -16.06 -0.19
CA ASN A 620 -28.33 -16.96 -1.26
C ASN A 620 -27.99 -16.45 -2.66
N TYR A 621 -27.00 -15.54 -2.78
CA TYR A 621 -26.62 -15.02 -4.10
C TYR A 621 -26.17 -16.15 -5.04
N LYS A 622 -26.69 -16.12 -6.25
CA LYS A 622 -26.27 -16.97 -7.38
C LYS A 622 -26.20 -16.11 -8.64
N ASN A 623 -25.17 -16.33 -9.46
CA ASN A 623 -25.20 -15.82 -10.84
C ASN A 623 -26.38 -16.50 -11.55
N GLN A 624 -27.41 -15.76 -11.90
CA GLN A 624 -28.59 -16.27 -12.58
C GLN A 624 -28.62 -15.83 -14.04
#